data_5ebb06bf0749677e1e25eca951235a76
#
_entry.id   5ebb06bf0749677e1e25eca951235a76
#
_cell.length_a   1.000
_cell.length_b   1.000
_cell.length_c   1.000
_cell.angle_alpha   90.00
_cell.angle_beta   90.00
_cell.angle_gamma   90.00
#
_symmetry.space_group_name_H-M   'P 1'
#
loop_
_entity.id
_entity.type
_entity.pdbx_description
1 polymer ?
#
loop_
_entity_poly.entity_id
_entity_poly.type
_entity_poly.pdbx_seq_one_letter_code
_entity_poly.pdbx_strand_id
1 'polypeptide(L)'
;MEAATQASASTLMQVAPETGEEALAPSSVPDVSVGVAPARRAPTAQVLAITGARGGLGVSALLLHLAWALSRAGRRVAMMDLDPAGGLDLLCGQAVLTGLRWADLPVEESAFRPGHLVGALPVWHAIPVLTGDVRGGPTSCADAVLEAMRAEHDVVLVDLPRGTPPPSEARVLLMTGLDLRSAVAAESLIPRLRGSQPGSRAPTVPGGPKGSTSGPRVWLVVRHRGEDVAAEDLELITGCPVLGRVPTDRVLTKRLALGEDPVRARSATRRAATALARELLARVLVAEAPDPVPAGRRSAGHERGSAPWPQ
;
A
#
# COMPACT_ATOMS: atom_id res chain seq x y z
N MET A 1 -16.54 63.62 -4.08
CA MET A 1 -17.43 63.62 -2.90
C MET A 1 -17.09 62.33 -2.21
N GLU A 2 -16.08 62.28 -1.31
CA GLU A 2 -16.21 62.64 0.13
C GLU A 2 -17.41 61.92 0.78
N ALA A 3 -17.36 61.21 1.89
CA ALA A 3 -16.45 61.24 3.04
C ALA A 3 -16.63 59.89 3.77
N ALA A 4 -15.64 59.33 4.37
CA ALA A 4 -15.22 59.43 5.78
C ALA A 4 -16.27 58.89 6.78
N THR A 5 -15.97 58.04 7.75
CA THR A 5 -15.27 58.43 8.97
C THR A 5 -15.29 57.26 9.99
N GLN A 6 -14.15 56.95 10.60
CA GLN A 6 -13.77 56.73 12.01
C GLN A 6 -14.60 55.76 12.87
N ALA A 7 -13.98 54.75 13.45
CA ALA A 7 -13.15 54.69 14.67
C ALA A 7 -13.94 54.60 16.01
N SER A 8 -13.62 53.57 16.80
CA SER A 8 -13.55 53.55 18.27
C SER A 8 -12.94 52.20 18.69
N ALA A 9 -11.80 52.07 19.16
CA ALA A 9 -11.08 52.42 20.38
C ALA A 9 -11.58 51.66 21.62
N SER A 10 -10.69 50.77 22.08
CA SER A 10 -10.29 50.48 23.48
C SER A 10 -11.34 50.17 24.55
N THR A 11 -11.17 48.99 25.16
CA THR A 11 -11.11 48.91 26.63
C THR A 11 -10.22 47.74 27.03
N LEU A 12 -9.02 48.06 27.52
CA LEU A 12 -8.14 47.22 28.33
C LEU A 12 -8.75 47.11 29.72
N MET A 13 -8.91 45.92 30.21
CA MET A 13 -9.16 45.70 31.64
C MET A 13 -8.07 44.75 32.16
N GLN A 14 -7.09 45.35 32.85
CA GLN A 14 -6.11 44.74 33.70
C GLN A 14 -6.77 44.19 34.96
N VAL A 15 -6.54 42.94 35.29
CA VAL A 15 -6.75 42.39 36.64
C VAL A 15 -5.41 41.81 37.11
N ALA A 16 -5.00 42.34 38.28
CA ALA A 16 -3.76 42.01 38.96
C ALA A 16 -3.81 40.61 39.65
N PRO A 17 -2.65 40.07 40.05
CA PRO A 17 -2.54 38.72 40.59
C PRO A 17 -2.76 38.73 42.12
N GLU A 18 -3.53 37.79 42.62
CA GLU A 18 -3.54 37.44 44.06
C GLU A 18 -2.65 36.23 44.30
N THR A 19 -1.64 36.47 45.10
CA THR A 19 -0.75 35.50 45.73
C THR A 19 -1.49 34.72 46.81
N GLY A 20 -1.48 33.41 46.70
CA GLY A 20 -1.91 32.47 47.73
C GLY A 20 -1.00 31.25 47.73
N GLU A 21 0.06 31.37 48.50
CA GLU A 21 1.04 30.29 48.76
C GLU A 21 0.44 29.42 49.88
N GLU A 22 0.04 28.19 49.54
CA GLU A 22 -0.30 27.16 50.51
C GLU A 22 0.48 25.90 50.21
N ALA A 23 1.51 25.68 51.03
CA ALA A 23 2.41 24.54 50.99
C ALA A 23 1.67 23.27 51.45
N LEU A 24 1.50 22.31 50.53
CA LEU A 24 1.06 20.96 50.84
C LEU A 24 2.21 19.97 50.56
N ALA A 25 2.51 19.20 51.62
CA ALA A 25 3.56 18.21 51.69
C ALA A 25 3.47 17.11 50.61
N PRO A 26 4.56 16.47 50.23
CA PRO A 26 4.56 15.44 49.21
C PRO A 26 3.98 14.13 49.74
N SER A 27 2.78 13.77 49.24
CA SER A 27 2.26 12.41 49.39
C SER A 27 3.03 11.45 48.48
N SER A 28 3.66 10.48 49.08
CA SER A 28 4.31 9.35 48.41
C SER A 28 3.28 8.54 47.60
N VAL A 29 3.37 8.69 46.27
CA VAL A 29 2.62 7.82 45.35
C VAL A 29 3.39 6.51 45.19
N PRO A 30 2.77 5.32 45.38
CA PRO A 30 3.45 4.06 45.14
C PRO A 30 3.78 3.94 43.65
N ASP A 31 5.04 3.66 43.36
CA ASP A 31 5.56 3.34 42.03
C ASP A 31 4.94 2.02 41.53
N VAL A 32 3.82 2.12 40.83
CA VAL A 32 3.26 1.00 40.09
C VAL A 32 3.99 0.97 38.76
N SER A 33 5.09 0.25 38.72
CA SER A 33 5.73 -0.16 37.47
C SER A 33 4.76 -1.04 36.69
N VAL A 34 3.89 -0.40 35.91
CA VAL A 34 3.11 -1.07 34.87
C VAL A 34 4.14 -1.57 33.85
N GLY A 35 4.44 -2.89 33.93
CA GLY A 35 5.22 -3.58 32.93
C GLY A 35 4.54 -3.35 31.57
N VAL A 36 5.11 -2.45 30.77
CA VAL A 36 4.73 -2.27 29.37
C VAL A 36 5.09 -3.58 28.68
N ALA A 37 4.08 -4.44 28.50
CA ALA A 37 4.22 -5.60 27.63
C ALA A 37 4.78 -5.10 26.29
N PRO A 38 5.80 -5.77 25.70
CA PRO A 38 6.34 -5.34 24.43
C PRO A 38 5.20 -5.23 23.43
N ALA A 39 4.97 -4.03 22.92
CA ALA A 39 3.95 -3.76 21.93
C ALA A 39 4.16 -4.78 20.81
N ARG A 40 3.19 -5.70 20.62
CA ARG A 40 3.18 -6.60 19.48
C ARG A 40 3.34 -5.72 18.26
N ARG A 41 4.47 -5.89 17.57
CA ARG A 41 4.72 -5.19 16.31
C ARG A 41 3.50 -5.46 15.44
N ALA A 42 2.71 -4.42 15.16
CA ALA A 42 1.56 -4.55 14.30
C ALA A 42 2.02 -5.18 12.97
N PRO A 43 1.30 -6.14 12.40
CA PRO A 43 1.68 -6.71 11.13
C PRO A 43 1.83 -5.57 10.12
N THR A 44 3.00 -5.46 9.53
CA THR A 44 3.29 -4.42 8.53
C THR A 44 2.31 -4.58 7.37
N ALA A 45 1.67 -3.50 6.94
CA ALA A 45 0.71 -3.54 5.83
C ALA A 45 1.31 -4.20 4.59
N GLN A 46 0.50 -4.97 3.89
CA GLN A 46 0.89 -5.55 2.62
C GLN A 46 0.82 -4.49 1.52
N VAL A 47 1.88 -4.33 0.75
CA VAL A 47 1.91 -3.45 -0.42
C VAL A 47 1.58 -4.26 -1.66
N LEU A 48 0.57 -3.82 -2.40
CA LEU A 48 0.14 -4.43 -3.66
C LEU A 48 0.23 -3.40 -4.78
N ALA A 49 1.28 -3.49 -5.59
CA ALA A 49 1.46 -2.66 -6.76
C ALA A 49 0.68 -3.25 -7.95
N ILE A 50 -0.06 -2.41 -8.64
CA ILE A 50 -0.85 -2.80 -9.80
C ILE A 50 -0.36 -2.03 -11.01
N THR A 51 -0.01 -2.74 -12.09
CA THR A 51 0.48 -2.13 -13.33
C THR A 51 -0.08 -2.85 -14.55
N GLY A 52 0.10 -2.29 -15.73
CA GLY A 52 -0.38 -2.87 -16.98
C GLY A 52 0.73 -3.25 -17.94
N ALA A 53 0.60 -4.38 -18.61
CA ALA A 53 1.49 -4.77 -19.70
C ALA A 53 1.42 -3.77 -20.85
N ARG A 54 0.22 -3.17 -21.06
CA ARG A 54 -0.04 -2.15 -22.09
C ARG A 54 -0.94 -1.05 -21.55
N GLY A 55 -0.91 0.11 -22.20
CA GLY A 55 -1.83 1.20 -21.91
C GLY A 55 -3.29 0.84 -22.23
N GLY A 56 -4.24 1.49 -21.57
CA GLY A 56 -5.67 1.34 -21.85
C GLY A 56 -6.30 0.02 -21.37
N LEU A 57 -5.61 -0.77 -20.57
CA LEU A 57 -6.17 -1.99 -19.98
C LEU A 57 -7.13 -1.69 -18.82
N GLY A 58 -7.11 -0.48 -18.26
CA GLY A 58 -7.97 -0.07 -17.15
C GLY A 58 -7.44 -0.48 -15.78
N VAL A 59 -6.13 -0.35 -15.59
CA VAL A 59 -5.41 -0.67 -14.35
C VAL A 59 -5.96 0.14 -13.19
N SER A 60 -5.98 1.47 -13.29
CA SER A 60 -6.48 2.38 -12.25
C SER A 60 -7.96 2.13 -11.91
N ALA A 61 -8.79 1.82 -12.92
CA ALA A 61 -10.17 1.44 -12.67
C ALA A 61 -10.29 0.10 -11.92
N LEU A 62 -9.42 -0.87 -12.21
CA LEU A 62 -9.35 -2.11 -11.44
C LEU A 62 -8.88 -1.85 -10.00
N LEU A 63 -7.87 -1.00 -9.83
CA LEU A 63 -7.34 -0.61 -8.52
C LEU A 63 -8.46 -0.07 -7.62
N LEU A 64 -9.28 0.87 -8.11
CA LEU A 64 -10.42 1.41 -7.38
C LEU A 64 -11.42 0.31 -6.97
N HIS A 65 -11.77 -0.59 -7.89
CA HIS A 65 -12.68 -1.69 -7.59
C HIS A 65 -12.11 -2.68 -6.58
N LEU A 66 -10.78 -2.95 -6.62
CA LEU A 66 -10.10 -3.79 -5.65
C LEU A 66 -10.02 -3.11 -4.29
N ALA A 67 -9.69 -1.82 -4.23
CA ALA A 67 -9.68 -1.04 -3.00
C ALA A 67 -11.04 -1.11 -2.31
N TRP A 68 -12.11 -0.87 -3.07
CA TRP A 68 -13.47 -0.97 -2.58
C TRP A 68 -13.78 -2.40 -2.08
N ALA A 69 -13.42 -3.44 -2.85
CA ALA A 69 -13.73 -4.83 -2.50
C ALA A 69 -12.97 -5.30 -1.24
N LEU A 70 -11.69 -4.93 -1.09
CA LEU A 70 -10.87 -5.23 0.09
C LEU A 70 -11.39 -4.48 1.33
N SER A 71 -11.77 -3.21 1.18
CA SER A 71 -12.40 -2.43 2.27
C SER A 71 -13.71 -3.07 2.72
N ARG A 72 -14.56 -3.53 1.78
CA ARG A 72 -15.80 -4.26 2.11
C ARG A 72 -15.55 -5.64 2.73
N ALA A 73 -14.38 -6.21 2.52
CA ALA A 73 -13.93 -7.43 3.20
C ALA A 73 -13.32 -7.16 4.60
N GLY A 74 -13.44 -5.93 5.11
CA GLY A 74 -13.02 -5.55 6.45
C GLY A 74 -11.54 -5.19 6.58
N ARG A 75 -10.84 -4.93 5.45
CA ARG A 75 -9.44 -4.46 5.49
C ARG A 75 -9.38 -2.94 5.52
N ARG A 76 -8.46 -2.40 6.31
CA ARG A 76 -8.09 -0.98 6.23
C ARG A 76 -7.22 -0.82 5.00
N VAL A 77 -7.73 -0.10 4.00
CA VAL A 77 -7.09 0.05 2.68
C VAL A 77 -6.74 1.50 2.46
N ALA A 78 -5.57 1.75 1.88
CA ALA A 78 -5.19 3.05 1.32
C ALA A 78 -4.77 2.89 -0.14
N MET A 79 -4.86 3.97 -0.91
CA MET A 79 -4.43 4.03 -2.31
C MET A 79 -3.35 5.09 -2.50
N MET A 80 -2.33 4.75 -3.27
CA MET A 80 -1.20 5.60 -3.60
C MET A 80 -0.96 5.58 -5.10
N ASP A 81 -1.05 6.74 -5.73
CA ASP A 81 -0.83 6.92 -7.16
C ASP A 81 0.62 7.33 -7.39
N LEU A 82 1.37 6.51 -8.10
CA LEU A 82 2.74 6.80 -8.51
C LEU A 82 2.85 7.28 -9.96
N ASP A 83 1.72 7.53 -10.65
CA ASP A 83 1.78 8.14 -11.98
C ASP A 83 2.20 9.62 -11.84
N PRO A 84 3.27 10.04 -12.54
CA PRO A 84 3.69 11.45 -12.52
C PRO A 84 2.60 12.43 -12.98
N ALA A 85 1.68 11.98 -13.83
CA ALA A 85 0.55 12.77 -14.27
C ALA A 85 -0.59 12.82 -13.25
N GLY A 86 -0.60 11.90 -12.25
CA GLY A 86 -1.68 11.77 -11.30
C GLY A 86 -3.00 11.33 -11.94
N GLY A 87 -4.10 11.71 -11.33
CA GLY A 87 -5.43 11.55 -11.92
C GLY A 87 -6.23 10.36 -11.39
N LEU A 88 -5.73 9.62 -10.41
CA LEU A 88 -6.50 8.55 -9.78
C LEU A 88 -7.79 9.07 -9.13
N ASP A 89 -7.75 10.27 -8.55
CA ASP A 89 -8.92 10.95 -7.98
C ASP A 89 -9.98 11.32 -9.01
N LEU A 90 -9.58 11.66 -10.24
CA LEU A 90 -10.51 11.95 -11.33
C LEU A 90 -11.38 10.72 -11.68
N LEU A 91 -10.85 9.52 -11.44
CA LEU A 91 -11.57 8.27 -11.61
C LEU A 91 -12.49 7.94 -10.44
N CYS A 92 -12.35 8.61 -9.30
CA CYS A 92 -13.19 8.39 -8.11
C CYS A 92 -14.60 9.01 -8.24
N GLY A 93 -14.85 9.79 -9.29
CA GLY A 93 -16.12 10.45 -9.53
C GLY A 93 -16.02 11.98 -9.39
N GLN A 94 -17.14 12.69 -9.66
CA GLN A 94 -17.19 14.16 -9.68
C GLN A 94 -17.04 14.83 -8.29
N ALA A 95 -17.11 14.07 -7.23
CA ALA A 95 -16.83 14.61 -5.91
C ALA A 95 -15.37 15.10 -5.89
N VAL A 96 -15.17 16.41 -5.82
CA VAL A 96 -13.85 16.99 -5.63
C VAL A 96 -13.33 16.48 -4.28
N LEU A 97 -12.45 15.51 -4.33
CA LEU A 97 -11.82 14.98 -3.15
C LEU A 97 -10.90 16.07 -2.58
N THR A 98 -11.29 16.67 -1.46
CA THR A 98 -10.46 17.64 -0.74
C THR A 98 -9.40 16.92 0.09
N GLY A 99 -8.20 17.48 0.16
CA GLY A 99 -7.09 16.92 0.93
C GLY A 99 -5.74 17.13 0.26
N LEU A 100 -4.68 16.69 0.92
CA LEU A 100 -3.31 16.83 0.44
C LEU A 100 -3.04 15.99 -0.82
N ARG A 101 -2.26 16.56 -1.72
CA ARG A 101 -1.72 15.92 -2.93
C ARG A 101 -0.21 15.76 -2.79
N TRP A 102 0.43 15.08 -3.73
CA TRP A 102 1.88 14.94 -3.74
C TRP A 102 2.60 16.30 -3.63
N ALA A 103 2.12 17.33 -4.34
CA ALA A 103 2.70 18.65 -4.33
C ALA A 103 2.56 19.42 -3.00
N ASP A 104 1.68 18.98 -2.11
CA ASP A 104 1.46 19.58 -0.79
C ASP A 104 2.33 18.93 0.29
N LEU A 105 3.00 17.81 -0.03
CA LEU A 105 3.79 17.07 0.93
C LEU A 105 5.17 17.71 1.12
N PRO A 106 5.69 17.73 2.36
CA PRO A 106 7.06 18.18 2.60
C PRO A 106 8.07 17.26 1.92
N VAL A 107 9.19 17.82 1.49
CA VAL A 107 10.27 17.06 0.86
C VAL A 107 11.07 16.25 1.90
N GLU A 108 11.00 16.67 3.16
CA GLU A 108 11.77 16.07 4.25
C GLU A 108 11.11 14.80 4.76
N GLU A 109 11.79 13.67 4.64
CA GLU A 109 11.30 12.35 5.06
C GLU A 109 10.94 12.28 6.54
N SER A 110 11.63 13.03 7.39
CA SER A 110 11.38 13.11 8.84
C SER A 110 10.02 13.72 9.22
N ALA A 111 9.35 14.38 8.27
CA ALA A 111 8.03 14.98 8.49
C ALA A 111 6.89 13.95 8.50
N PHE A 112 7.12 12.74 7.97
CA PHE A 112 6.08 11.71 7.84
C PHE A 112 5.99 10.87 9.10
N ARG A 113 5.13 11.30 10.03
CA ARG A 113 4.82 10.53 11.24
C ARG A 113 3.53 9.74 11.04
N PRO A 114 3.44 8.49 11.52
CA PRO A 114 2.20 7.74 11.56
C PRO A 114 1.08 8.56 12.23
N GLY A 115 -0.13 8.50 11.69
CA GLY A 115 -1.30 9.21 12.21
C GLY A 115 -1.50 10.65 11.70
N HIS A 116 -0.48 11.27 11.11
CA HIS A 116 -0.59 12.66 10.66
C HIS A 116 -0.92 12.80 9.18
N LEU A 117 -0.35 11.93 8.34
CA LEU A 117 -0.54 12.01 6.90
C LEU A 117 -1.94 11.59 6.47
N VAL A 118 -2.38 10.42 6.92
CA VAL A 118 -3.59 9.77 6.43
C VAL A 118 -4.84 10.58 6.67
N GLY A 119 -4.95 11.22 7.83
CA GLY A 119 -6.08 12.08 8.17
C GLY A 119 -6.22 13.35 7.31
N ALA A 120 -5.15 13.74 6.60
CA ALA A 120 -5.13 14.90 5.72
C ALA A 120 -5.33 14.55 4.23
N LEU A 121 -5.35 13.25 3.89
CA LEU A 121 -5.55 12.79 2.51
C LEU A 121 -7.02 12.88 2.08
N PRO A 122 -7.28 13.05 0.78
CA PRO A 122 -8.61 12.85 0.23
C PRO A 122 -9.14 11.46 0.53
N VAL A 123 -10.45 11.36 0.73
CA VAL A 123 -11.10 10.09 1.09
C VAL A 123 -12.18 9.74 0.06
N TRP A 124 -12.11 8.53 -0.49
CA TRP A 124 -13.10 7.94 -1.37
C TRP A 124 -13.64 6.64 -0.74
N HIS A 125 -14.94 6.54 -0.48
CA HIS A 125 -15.56 5.38 0.20
C HIS A 125 -14.85 4.96 1.50
N ALA A 126 -14.44 5.92 2.33
CA ALA A 126 -13.64 5.72 3.54
C ALA A 126 -12.21 5.17 3.27
N ILE A 127 -11.70 5.28 2.07
CA ILE A 127 -10.36 4.86 1.65
C ILE A 127 -9.54 6.12 1.36
N PRO A 128 -8.44 6.37 2.09
CA PRO A 128 -7.53 7.47 1.79
C PRO A 128 -6.87 7.29 0.43
N VAL A 129 -6.71 8.39 -0.31
CA VAL A 129 -6.16 8.41 -1.67
C VAL A 129 -5.08 9.47 -1.76
N LEU A 130 -3.83 9.09 -2.00
CA LEU A 130 -2.78 10.02 -2.35
C LEU A 130 -2.55 9.98 -3.86
N THR A 131 -2.70 11.11 -4.53
CA THR A 131 -2.49 11.25 -5.99
C THR A 131 -1.82 12.57 -6.31
N GLY A 132 -1.30 12.69 -7.53
CA GLY A 132 -0.81 13.96 -8.09
C GLY A 132 -1.93 14.84 -8.63
N ASP A 133 -1.53 16.05 -9.00
CA ASP A 133 -2.35 17.01 -9.73
C ASP A 133 -1.48 17.78 -10.74
N VAL A 134 -2.01 18.86 -11.31
CA VAL A 134 -1.30 19.71 -12.27
C VAL A 134 0.02 20.32 -11.75
N ARG A 135 0.22 20.31 -10.43
CA ARG A 135 1.45 20.79 -9.77
C ARG A 135 2.54 19.74 -9.69
N GLY A 136 2.21 18.47 -9.86
CA GLY A 136 3.15 17.37 -9.89
C GLY A 136 2.63 16.07 -9.27
N GLY A 137 3.40 15.02 -9.50
CA GLY A 137 3.20 13.67 -8.98
C GLY A 137 4.18 13.31 -7.86
N PRO A 138 4.52 12.02 -7.73
CA PRO A 138 5.39 11.51 -6.68
C PRO A 138 6.73 12.22 -6.61
N THR A 139 7.19 12.45 -5.40
CA THR A 139 8.47 13.09 -5.09
C THR A 139 9.47 12.08 -4.52
N SER A 140 10.68 12.52 -4.20
CA SER A 140 11.72 11.67 -3.57
C SER A 140 11.30 11.06 -2.22
N CYS A 141 10.29 11.62 -1.56
CA CYS A 141 9.78 11.12 -0.29
C CYS A 141 8.76 9.97 -0.43
N ALA A 142 8.53 9.43 -1.63
CA ALA A 142 7.51 8.40 -1.89
C ALA A 142 7.66 7.16 -0.98
N ASP A 143 8.88 6.72 -0.71
CA ASP A 143 9.12 5.57 0.17
C ASP A 143 8.75 5.89 1.63
N ALA A 144 9.10 7.06 2.15
CA ALA A 144 8.73 7.49 3.49
C ALA A 144 7.21 7.66 3.66
N VAL A 145 6.55 8.17 2.63
CA VAL A 145 5.10 8.29 2.56
C VAL A 145 4.45 6.90 2.57
N LEU A 146 4.96 5.97 1.78
CA LEU A 146 4.48 4.59 1.74
C LEU A 146 4.58 3.93 3.12
N GLU A 147 5.72 4.10 3.82
CA GLU A 147 5.90 3.57 5.18
C GLU A 147 4.92 4.20 6.18
N ALA A 148 4.65 5.51 6.09
CA ALA A 148 3.65 6.15 6.92
C ALA A 148 2.23 5.60 6.65
N MET A 149 1.88 5.35 5.39
CA MET A 149 0.59 4.73 5.03
C MET A 149 0.52 3.26 5.51
N ARG A 150 1.61 2.51 5.43
CA ARG A 150 1.71 1.12 5.93
C ARG A 150 1.48 1.00 7.42
N ALA A 151 1.88 1.99 8.19
CA ALA A 151 1.70 1.97 9.64
C ALA A 151 0.22 1.98 10.09
N GLU A 152 -0.67 2.47 9.24
CA GLU A 152 -2.09 2.69 9.60
C GLU A 152 -3.07 1.77 8.87
N HIS A 153 -2.61 1.01 7.87
CA HIS A 153 -3.47 0.19 7.03
C HIS A 153 -3.07 -1.29 7.05
N ASP A 154 -3.95 -2.13 6.57
CA ASP A 154 -3.67 -3.56 6.38
C ASP A 154 -3.15 -3.83 4.96
N VAL A 155 -3.58 -2.99 3.99
CA VAL A 155 -3.20 -3.08 2.58
C VAL A 155 -3.04 -1.68 2.00
N VAL A 156 -1.90 -1.42 1.35
CA VAL A 156 -1.69 -0.24 0.52
C VAL A 156 -1.68 -0.67 -0.95
N LEU A 157 -2.62 -0.17 -1.73
CA LEU A 157 -2.68 -0.38 -3.18
C LEU A 157 -1.93 0.75 -3.88
N VAL A 158 -0.99 0.37 -4.74
CA VAL A 158 -0.15 1.32 -5.47
C VAL A 158 -0.50 1.25 -6.95
N ASP A 159 -0.94 2.37 -7.53
CA ASP A 159 -1.04 2.52 -8.99
C ASP A 159 0.35 2.78 -9.54
N LEU A 160 0.91 1.75 -10.18
CA LEU A 160 2.30 1.74 -10.60
C LEU A 160 2.39 2.02 -12.10
N PRO A 161 3.08 3.09 -12.53
CA PRO A 161 3.30 3.37 -13.93
C PRO A 161 4.00 2.20 -14.63
N ARG A 162 3.64 1.98 -15.88
CA ARG A 162 4.21 0.88 -16.67
C ARG A 162 5.72 1.01 -16.80
N GLY A 163 6.43 -0.06 -16.46
CA GLY A 163 7.88 -0.15 -16.58
C GLY A 163 8.65 0.48 -15.42
N THR A 164 7.95 1.05 -14.45
CA THR A 164 8.55 1.53 -13.20
C THR A 164 8.81 0.33 -12.27
N PRO A 165 9.95 0.27 -11.59
CA PRO A 165 10.19 -0.72 -10.56
C PRO A 165 9.15 -0.59 -9.43
N PRO A 166 8.61 -1.69 -8.90
CA PRO A 166 7.71 -1.62 -7.75
C PRO A 166 8.48 -1.22 -6.48
N PRO A 167 7.77 -0.65 -5.49
CA PRO A 167 8.34 -0.44 -4.17
C PRO A 167 8.92 -1.74 -3.60
N SER A 168 9.92 -1.62 -2.72
CA SER A 168 10.50 -2.77 -2.04
C SER A 168 9.44 -3.57 -1.29
N GLU A 169 9.54 -4.90 -1.32
CA GLU A 169 8.59 -5.84 -0.70
C GLU A 169 7.16 -5.81 -1.29
N ALA A 170 6.89 -5.02 -2.31
CA ALA A 170 5.59 -5.01 -2.95
C ALA A 170 5.30 -6.33 -3.66
N ARG A 171 4.07 -6.80 -3.55
CA ARG A 171 3.51 -7.82 -4.44
C ARG A 171 2.96 -7.13 -5.67
N VAL A 172 3.08 -7.76 -6.84
CA VAL A 172 2.72 -7.10 -8.10
C VAL A 172 1.59 -7.84 -8.79
N LEU A 173 0.56 -7.09 -9.17
CA LEU A 173 -0.46 -7.52 -10.12
C LEU A 173 -0.17 -6.90 -11.49
N LEU A 174 0.20 -7.71 -12.45
CA LEU A 174 0.38 -7.29 -13.84
C LEU A 174 -0.90 -7.56 -14.63
N MET A 175 -1.59 -6.51 -15.02
CA MET A 175 -2.78 -6.61 -15.87
C MET A 175 -2.37 -6.75 -17.34
N THR A 176 -2.87 -7.76 -18.02
CA THR A 176 -2.56 -8.05 -19.43
C THR A 176 -3.82 -8.46 -20.21
N GLY A 177 -3.76 -8.42 -21.54
CA GLY A 177 -4.79 -8.97 -22.42
C GLY A 177 -4.46 -10.39 -22.86
N LEU A 178 -5.43 -11.05 -23.52
CA LEU A 178 -5.26 -12.38 -24.16
C LEU A 178 -4.91 -12.25 -25.65
N ASP A 179 -4.09 -11.28 -25.99
CA ASP A 179 -3.55 -11.09 -27.33
C ASP A 179 -2.02 -11.19 -27.33
N LEU A 180 -1.45 -11.59 -28.46
CA LEU A 180 0.00 -11.83 -28.60
C LEU A 180 0.83 -10.60 -28.20
N ARG A 181 0.38 -9.39 -28.55
CA ARG A 181 1.11 -8.15 -28.21
C ARG A 181 1.13 -7.91 -26.70
N SER A 182 0.04 -8.26 -26.03
CA SER A 182 -0.04 -8.17 -24.56
C SER A 182 0.82 -9.22 -23.87
N ALA A 183 0.88 -10.45 -24.42
CA ALA A 183 1.72 -11.51 -23.91
C ALA A 183 3.22 -11.16 -24.00
N VAL A 184 3.68 -10.70 -25.17
CA VAL A 184 5.07 -10.24 -25.37
C VAL A 184 5.40 -9.04 -24.46
N ALA A 185 4.48 -8.09 -24.31
CA ALA A 185 4.69 -6.96 -23.41
C ALA A 185 4.77 -7.40 -21.94
N ALA A 186 3.93 -8.35 -21.51
CA ALA A 186 3.98 -8.90 -20.15
C ALA A 186 5.31 -9.62 -19.90
N GLU A 187 5.73 -10.50 -20.81
CA GLU A 187 7.00 -11.20 -20.72
C GLU A 187 8.19 -10.24 -20.57
N SER A 188 8.22 -9.18 -21.36
CA SER A 188 9.30 -8.19 -21.33
C SER A 188 9.36 -7.36 -20.05
N LEU A 189 8.23 -7.17 -19.35
CA LEU A 189 8.14 -6.36 -18.13
C LEU A 189 8.48 -7.15 -16.87
N ILE A 190 8.21 -8.45 -16.84
CA ILE A 190 8.35 -9.28 -15.63
C ILE A 190 9.75 -9.23 -15.00
N PRO A 191 10.87 -9.28 -15.76
CA PRO A 191 12.19 -9.16 -15.17
C PRO A 191 12.39 -7.85 -14.41
N ARG A 192 11.89 -6.73 -14.95
CA ARG A 192 11.96 -5.41 -14.29
C ARG A 192 11.09 -5.37 -13.04
N LEU A 193 9.89 -5.95 -13.09
CA LEU A 193 8.98 -6.03 -11.95
C LEU A 193 9.51 -6.93 -10.83
N ARG A 194 10.39 -7.90 -11.16
CA ARG A 194 11.08 -8.75 -10.19
C ARG A 194 12.39 -8.14 -9.67
N GLY A 195 12.74 -6.93 -10.08
CA GLY A 195 13.98 -6.27 -9.69
C GLY A 195 15.24 -6.86 -10.33
N SER A 196 15.07 -7.76 -11.32
CA SER A 196 16.19 -8.30 -12.09
C SER A 196 16.61 -7.28 -13.13
N GLN A 197 17.84 -6.78 -13.05
CA GLN A 197 18.39 -5.93 -14.10
C GLN A 197 18.52 -6.72 -15.41
N PRO A 198 18.23 -6.13 -16.59
CA PRO A 198 18.49 -6.77 -17.88
C PRO A 198 20.01 -7.00 -18.00
N GLY A 199 20.40 -8.27 -18.04
CA GLY A 199 21.81 -8.71 -18.12
C GLY A 199 22.34 -9.46 -16.91
N SER A 200 21.71 -9.41 -15.76
CA SER A 200 22.06 -10.26 -14.61
C SER A 200 21.43 -11.64 -14.76
N ARG A 201 22.08 -12.48 -15.60
CA ARG A 201 21.83 -13.92 -15.58
C ARG A 201 22.50 -14.44 -14.32
N ALA A 202 21.76 -14.60 -13.22
CA ALA A 202 22.28 -15.25 -12.03
C ALA A 202 22.86 -16.61 -12.46
N PRO A 203 24.13 -16.94 -12.11
CA PRO A 203 24.71 -18.22 -12.44
C PRO A 203 23.86 -19.31 -11.76
N THR A 204 23.21 -20.14 -12.57
CA THR A 204 22.53 -21.35 -12.08
C THR A 204 23.65 -22.32 -11.67
N VAL A 205 24.01 -22.33 -10.39
CA VAL A 205 24.89 -23.36 -9.85
C VAL A 205 24.06 -24.64 -9.75
N PRO A 206 24.40 -25.70 -10.52
CA PRO A 206 23.71 -26.98 -10.43
C PRO A 206 23.96 -27.57 -9.04
N GLY A 207 22.91 -27.80 -8.27
CA GLY A 207 22.97 -28.49 -6.97
C GLY A 207 23.00 -27.65 -5.71
N GLY A 208 22.90 -26.30 -5.80
CA GLY A 208 22.68 -25.47 -4.64
C GLY A 208 21.23 -25.59 -4.11
N PRO A 209 20.97 -25.39 -2.79
CA PRO A 209 19.61 -25.29 -2.27
C PRO A 209 18.90 -24.22 -3.08
N LYS A 210 17.63 -24.47 -3.49
CA LYS A 210 16.81 -23.54 -4.25
C LYS A 210 16.72 -22.24 -3.41
N GLY A 211 17.67 -21.34 -3.66
CA GLY A 211 17.75 -20.05 -3.00
C GLY A 211 16.44 -19.34 -3.24
N SER A 212 15.81 -18.90 -2.18
CA SER A 212 14.71 -17.98 -2.15
C SER A 212 14.99 -16.86 -3.16
N THR A 213 14.27 -16.86 -4.29
CA THR A 213 14.31 -15.73 -5.23
C THR A 213 13.66 -14.55 -4.54
N SER A 214 14.47 -13.72 -3.90
CA SER A 214 14.08 -12.58 -3.06
C SER A 214 13.52 -11.39 -3.87
N GLY A 215 12.91 -11.64 -5.01
CA GLY A 215 12.29 -10.58 -5.82
C GLY A 215 10.77 -10.49 -5.59
N PRO A 216 10.15 -9.37 -5.96
CA PRO A 216 8.70 -9.21 -5.90
C PRO A 216 7.98 -10.35 -6.60
N ARG A 217 6.97 -10.94 -5.93
CA ARG A 217 6.14 -11.96 -6.55
C ARG A 217 5.16 -11.29 -7.50
N VAL A 218 5.09 -11.77 -8.74
CA VAL A 218 4.23 -11.22 -9.79
C VAL A 218 3.11 -12.22 -10.09
N TRP A 219 1.87 -11.72 -10.11
CA TRP A 219 0.67 -12.44 -10.55
C TRP A 219 0.05 -11.72 -11.73
N LEU A 220 -0.59 -12.48 -12.61
CA LEU A 220 -1.29 -11.92 -13.76
C LEU A 220 -2.78 -11.72 -13.44
N VAL A 221 -3.32 -10.62 -13.92
CA VAL A 221 -4.76 -10.39 -14.02
C VAL A 221 -5.08 -10.20 -15.49
N VAL A 222 -5.93 -11.07 -16.01
CA VAL A 222 -6.24 -11.08 -17.45
C VAL A 222 -7.48 -10.26 -17.73
N ARG A 223 -7.37 -9.29 -18.62
CA ARG A 223 -8.52 -8.63 -19.21
C ARG A 223 -8.99 -9.38 -20.44
N HIS A 224 -10.27 -9.72 -20.46
CA HIS A 224 -10.90 -10.35 -21.61
C HIS A 224 -10.95 -9.36 -22.77
N ARG A 225 -9.89 -9.36 -23.59
CA ARG A 225 -9.73 -8.50 -24.76
C ARG A 225 -8.77 -9.21 -25.72
N GLY A 226 -9.31 -9.66 -26.84
CA GLY A 226 -8.63 -10.62 -27.71
C GLY A 226 -8.73 -12.04 -27.14
N GLU A 227 -8.52 -13.05 -27.94
CA GLU A 227 -8.56 -14.47 -27.57
C GLU A 227 -7.52 -15.25 -28.37
N ASP A 228 -6.45 -14.59 -28.82
CA ASP A 228 -5.39 -15.19 -29.62
C ASP A 228 -4.44 -16.06 -28.78
N VAL A 229 -4.47 -15.87 -27.46
CA VAL A 229 -3.60 -16.56 -26.51
C VAL A 229 -4.45 -17.09 -25.36
N ALA A 230 -4.33 -18.38 -25.05
CA ALA A 230 -4.98 -18.94 -23.88
C ALA A 230 -4.32 -18.46 -22.57
N ALA A 231 -5.05 -18.49 -21.46
CA ALA A 231 -4.51 -18.07 -20.18
C ALA A 231 -3.34 -19.00 -19.73
N GLU A 232 -3.46 -20.28 -20.04
CA GLU A 232 -2.47 -21.31 -19.74
C GLU A 232 -1.17 -21.09 -20.53
N ASP A 233 -1.27 -20.69 -21.80
CA ASP A 233 -0.12 -20.31 -22.63
C ASP A 233 0.55 -19.04 -22.08
N LEU A 234 -0.25 -18.08 -21.61
CA LEU A 234 0.25 -16.86 -20.98
C LEU A 234 1.04 -17.17 -19.71
N GLU A 235 0.56 -18.07 -18.85
CA GLU A 235 1.29 -18.55 -17.67
C GLU A 235 2.61 -19.21 -18.06
N LEU A 236 2.62 -20.02 -19.11
CA LEU A 236 3.82 -20.70 -19.62
C LEU A 236 4.84 -19.67 -20.14
N ILE A 237 4.42 -18.72 -20.97
CA ILE A 237 5.27 -17.68 -21.56
C ILE A 237 5.90 -16.80 -20.47
N THR A 238 5.09 -16.40 -19.50
CA THR A 238 5.49 -15.40 -18.50
C THR A 238 6.11 -16.00 -17.24
N GLY A 239 5.89 -17.28 -16.98
CA GLY A 239 6.26 -17.93 -15.72
C GLY A 239 5.53 -17.32 -14.50
N CYS A 240 4.36 -16.70 -14.70
CA CYS A 240 3.55 -16.06 -13.66
C CYS A 240 2.14 -16.63 -13.65
N PRO A 241 1.58 -16.98 -12.47
CA PRO A 241 0.24 -17.53 -12.40
C PRO A 241 -0.83 -16.46 -12.66
N VAL A 242 -1.89 -16.85 -13.35
CA VAL A 242 -3.10 -16.04 -13.52
C VAL A 242 -3.95 -16.12 -12.26
N LEU A 243 -4.15 -14.98 -11.61
CA LEU A 243 -4.94 -14.88 -10.39
C LEU A 243 -6.44 -14.72 -10.67
N GLY A 244 -6.77 -14.11 -11.80
CA GLY A 244 -8.17 -13.90 -12.16
C GLY A 244 -8.36 -13.17 -13.48
N ARG A 245 -9.64 -13.04 -13.86
CA ARG A 245 -10.07 -12.41 -15.12
C ARG A 245 -10.97 -11.22 -14.84
N VAL A 246 -10.79 -10.15 -15.60
CA VAL A 246 -11.61 -8.94 -15.53
C VAL A 246 -12.31 -8.73 -16.87
N PRO A 247 -13.64 -8.67 -16.91
CA PRO A 247 -14.38 -8.49 -18.14
C PRO A 247 -14.22 -7.07 -18.69
N THR A 248 -14.45 -6.90 -19.99
CA THR A 248 -14.62 -5.59 -20.60
C THR A 248 -16.00 -5.04 -20.21
N ASP A 249 -16.04 -3.90 -19.51
CA ASP A 249 -17.27 -3.25 -19.06
C ASP A 249 -17.44 -1.90 -19.79
N ARG A 250 -18.23 -1.89 -20.85
CA ARG A 250 -18.51 -0.69 -21.66
C ARG A 250 -19.26 0.38 -20.86
N VAL A 251 -20.08 -0.05 -19.90
CA VAL A 251 -20.83 0.88 -19.04
C VAL A 251 -19.88 1.59 -18.10
N LEU A 252 -18.90 0.87 -17.54
CA LEU A 252 -17.85 1.48 -16.72
C LEU A 252 -17.10 2.55 -17.52
N THR A 253 -16.65 2.25 -18.75
CA THR A 253 -15.95 3.22 -19.61
C THR A 253 -16.78 4.49 -19.83
N LYS A 254 -18.08 4.34 -20.10
CA LYS A 254 -18.99 5.48 -20.27
C LYS A 254 -19.12 6.31 -18.99
N ARG A 255 -19.25 5.67 -17.84
CA ARG A 255 -19.39 6.33 -16.55
C ARG A 255 -18.12 7.12 -16.18
N LEU A 256 -16.95 6.51 -16.36
CA LEU A 256 -15.67 7.20 -16.14
C LEU A 256 -15.54 8.44 -17.03
N ALA A 257 -15.96 8.36 -18.27
CA ALA A 257 -15.98 9.51 -19.19
C ALA A 257 -16.94 10.63 -18.75
N LEU A 258 -17.98 10.29 -17.95
CA LEU A 258 -18.92 11.25 -17.37
C LEU A 258 -18.46 11.73 -15.96
N GLY A 259 -17.31 11.29 -15.47
CA GLY A 259 -16.85 11.60 -14.11
C GLY A 259 -17.72 11.00 -13.01
N GLU A 260 -18.44 9.91 -13.30
CA GLU A 260 -19.27 9.23 -12.30
C GLU A 260 -18.46 8.21 -11.51
N ASP A 261 -18.87 7.96 -10.25
CA ASP A 261 -18.27 6.91 -9.41
C ASP A 261 -18.23 5.56 -10.16
N PRO A 262 -17.04 4.93 -10.28
CA PRO A 262 -16.86 3.69 -11.01
C PRO A 262 -17.57 2.50 -10.34
N VAL A 263 -17.67 2.51 -9.00
CA VAL A 263 -18.20 1.37 -8.24
C VAL A 263 -19.73 1.37 -8.23
N ARG A 264 -20.30 0.57 -9.09
CA ARG A 264 -21.74 0.43 -9.26
C ARG A 264 -22.22 -0.94 -8.76
N ALA A 265 -23.41 -0.96 -8.14
CA ALA A 265 -24.09 -2.20 -7.84
C ALA A 265 -24.30 -3.04 -9.13
N ARG A 266 -24.07 -4.34 -9.05
CA ARG A 266 -24.30 -5.30 -10.14
C ARG A 266 -23.43 -5.11 -11.39
N SER A 267 -22.31 -4.32 -11.34
CA SER A 267 -21.40 -4.26 -12.48
C SER A 267 -20.58 -5.55 -12.62
N ALA A 268 -20.21 -5.89 -13.85
CA ALA A 268 -19.37 -7.07 -14.11
C ALA A 268 -17.95 -6.88 -13.51
N THR A 269 -17.39 -5.67 -13.63
CA THR A 269 -16.08 -5.32 -13.04
C THR A 269 -16.10 -5.43 -11.52
N ARG A 270 -17.17 -4.96 -10.85
CA ARG A 270 -17.30 -5.09 -9.39
C ARG A 270 -17.32 -6.55 -8.94
N ARG A 271 -18.06 -7.41 -9.64
CA ARG A 271 -18.09 -8.85 -9.32
C ARG A 271 -16.72 -9.49 -9.51
N ALA A 272 -16.05 -9.19 -10.62
CA ALA A 272 -14.70 -9.68 -10.89
C ALA A 272 -13.69 -9.20 -9.82
N ALA A 273 -13.73 -7.93 -9.46
CA ALA A 273 -12.86 -7.38 -8.41
C ALA A 273 -13.16 -7.99 -7.04
N THR A 274 -14.41 -8.29 -6.71
CA THR A 274 -14.77 -8.98 -5.47
C THR A 274 -14.22 -10.41 -5.44
N ALA A 275 -14.30 -11.14 -6.56
CA ALA A 275 -13.71 -12.47 -6.68
C ALA A 275 -12.19 -12.41 -6.57
N LEU A 276 -11.56 -11.46 -7.27
CA LEU A 276 -10.13 -11.25 -7.23
C LEU A 276 -9.64 -10.84 -5.82
N ALA A 277 -10.38 -10.00 -5.11
CA ALA A 277 -10.05 -9.65 -3.73
C ALA A 277 -10.05 -10.87 -2.78
N ARG A 278 -10.97 -11.83 -2.97
CA ARG A 278 -10.97 -13.09 -2.21
C ARG A 278 -9.72 -13.93 -2.51
N GLU A 279 -9.36 -14.08 -3.78
CA GLU A 279 -8.14 -14.77 -4.19
C GLU A 279 -6.87 -14.08 -3.64
N LEU A 280 -6.83 -12.75 -3.68
CA LEU A 280 -5.75 -11.97 -3.08
C LEU A 280 -5.62 -12.24 -1.58
N LEU A 281 -6.71 -12.19 -0.85
CA LEU A 281 -6.71 -12.45 0.59
C LEU A 281 -6.32 -13.89 0.92
N ALA A 282 -6.71 -14.87 0.08
CA ALA A 282 -6.43 -16.27 0.31
C ALA A 282 -5.00 -16.69 -0.09
N ARG A 283 -4.43 -16.09 -1.13
CA ARG A 283 -3.21 -16.59 -1.79
C ARG A 283 -2.04 -15.60 -1.80
N VAL A 284 -2.34 -14.32 -1.76
CA VAL A 284 -1.36 -13.25 -1.98
C VAL A 284 -1.12 -12.45 -0.71
N LEU A 285 -2.17 -12.04 -0.03
CA LEU A 285 -2.14 -11.21 1.17
C LEU A 285 -2.22 -12.04 2.47
N VAL A 286 -1.81 -13.29 2.42
CA VAL A 286 -1.66 -14.12 3.62
C VAL A 286 -0.52 -13.51 4.44
N ALA A 287 -0.79 -13.20 5.72
CA ALA A 287 0.27 -12.84 6.64
C ALA A 287 1.24 -14.03 6.70
N GLU A 288 2.51 -13.81 6.40
CA GLU A 288 3.53 -14.82 6.67
C GLU A 288 3.46 -15.12 8.17
N ALA A 289 3.14 -16.37 8.51
CA ALA A 289 3.25 -16.82 9.89
C ALA A 289 4.72 -16.57 10.29
N PRO A 290 4.99 -15.97 11.47
CA PRO A 290 6.36 -15.80 11.90
C PRO A 290 7.03 -17.18 11.89
N ASP A 291 8.21 -17.27 11.28
CA ASP A 291 9.03 -18.47 11.29
C ASP A 291 9.07 -19.02 12.72
N PRO A 292 8.83 -20.32 12.94
CA PRO A 292 8.92 -20.90 14.26
C PRO A 292 10.35 -20.62 14.75
N VAL A 293 10.47 -19.84 15.82
CA VAL A 293 11.74 -19.60 16.49
C VAL A 293 12.34 -20.98 16.79
N PRO A 294 13.52 -21.33 16.26
CA PRO A 294 14.11 -22.62 16.51
C PRO A 294 14.24 -22.78 18.02
N ALA A 295 13.54 -23.79 18.56
CA ALA A 295 13.56 -24.10 19.98
C ALA A 295 15.03 -24.24 20.40
N GLY A 296 15.51 -23.27 21.19
CA GLY A 296 16.88 -23.25 21.65
C GLY A 296 17.23 -24.60 22.24
N ARG A 297 18.28 -25.22 21.72
CA ARG A 297 18.87 -26.44 22.30
C ARG A 297 19.12 -26.12 23.77
N ARG A 298 18.34 -26.75 24.64
CA ARG A 298 18.65 -26.78 26.07
C ARG A 298 20.04 -27.41 26.16
N SER A 299 21.05 -26.62 26.52
CA SER A 299 22.35 -27.12 26.88
C SER A 299 22.15 -28.05 28.07
N ALA A 300 22.35 -29.34 27.84
CA ALA A 300 22.40 -30.34 28.91
C ALA A 300 23.56 -29.92 29.82
N GLY A 301 23.19 -29.54 31.03
CA GLY A 301 24.15 -29.27 32.09
C GLY A 301 25.04 -30.48 32.31
N HIS A 302 26.34 -30.27 32.14
CA HIS A 302 27.34 -31.26 32.43
C HIS A 302 27.48 -31.29 33.95
N GLU A 303 26.83 -32.23 34.63
CA GLU A 303 27.10 -32.59 36.01
C GLU A 303 28.53 -33.19 36.07
N ARG A 304 29.46 -32.44 36.59
CA ARG A 304 30.77 -32.95 36.98
C ARG A 304 30.62 -33.67 38.30
N GLY A 305 30.54 -35.00 38.22
CA GLY A 305 30.73 -35.87 39.39
C GLY A 305 32.09 -35.68 40.01
N SER A 306 32.10 -35.25 41.27
CA SER A 306 33.27 -35.24 42.11
C SER A 306 33.62 -36.66 42.55
N ALA A 307 34.76 -37.17 42.09
CA ALA A 307 35.35 -38.38 42.59
C ALA A 307 36.07 -38.15 43.93
N PRO A 308 35.92 -39.08 44.93
CA PRO A 308 36.68 -38.96 46.20
C PRO A 308 38.09 -39.49 46.02
N TRP A 309 39.06 -38.85 46.69
CA TRP A 309 40.45 -39.23 46.75
C TRP A 309 40.64 -40.46 47.69
N PRO A 310 41.49 -41.46 47.36
CA PRO A 310 41.91 -42.51 48.31
C PRO A 310 43.00 -42.02 49.24
N GLN A 311 42.99 -42.53 50.46
CA GLN A 311 44.01 -42.37 51.47
C GLN A 311 45.28 -43.14 51.15
#